data_46aa5e536ee9ccf956b3b0223ba8df52
#
_entry.id   46aa5e536ee9ccf956b3b0223ba8df52
#
_cell.length_a   1.000
_cell.length_b   1.000
_cell.length_c   1.000
_cell.angle_alpha   90.00
_cell.angle_beta   90.00
_cell.angle_gamma   90.00
#
_symmetry.space_group_name_H-M   'P 1'
#
loop_
_entity.id
_entity.type
_entity.pdbx_description
1 polymer ?
#
loop_
_entity_poly.entity_id
_entity_poly.type
_entity_poly.pdbx_seq_one_letter_code
_entity_poly.pdbx_strand_id
1 'polypeptide(L)'
;ARRRKHSNLSVPIGNLISKGWIMDAPKVEGSTLLQYVLTAPGLARVDSKDFSSNRTEKKPSKKSSTKKSSARTSSVYSSLCLDDLNLAKYPDVKLLPSLKQQVIMAMYIVTSEAKGELFSVADLQCLITDLWGLPASSKTISNIFTENKSWFKTDTSQKGGVKRKLLEGAKVYARKTIEDF
;
A
#
# COMPACT_ATOMS: atom_id res chain seq x y z
N ALA A 1 8.59 8.66 19.98
CA ALA A 1 8.03 9.30 18.78
C ALA A 1 9.13 9.46 17.72
N ARG A 2 9.06 8.71 16.61
CA ARG A 2 10.03 8.83 15.50
C ARG A 2 9.70 10.10 14.70
N ARG A 3 10.56 11.11 14.79
CA ARG A 3 10.48 12.30 13.93
C ARG A 3 10.77 11.85 12.48
N ARG A 4 9.77 11.94 11.61
CA ARG A 4 9.98 11.79 10.16
C ARG A 4 10.81 12.99 9.68
N LYS A 5 12.01 12.75 9.17
CA LYS A 5 12.81 13.78 8.48
C LYS A 5 12.13 14.05 7.14
N HIS A 6 11.50 15.22 6.97
CA HIS A 6 11.05 15.68 5.67
C HIS A 6 12.27 16.22 4.93
N SER A 7 12.66 15.55 3.86
CA SER A 7 13.80 15.92 3.02
C SER A 7 13.55 17.16 2.16
N ASN A 8 12.27 17.59 2.02
CA ASN A 8 11.92 18.78 1.25
C ASN A 8 10.68 19.45 1.87
N LEU A 9 10.87 20.60 2.51
CA LEU A 9 9.81 21.40 3.14
C LEU A 9 9.15 22.40 2.17
N SER A 10 9.70 22.63 0.98
CA SER A 10 9.19 23.63 0.04
C SER A 10 7.76 23.33 -0.44
N VAL A 11 7.43 22.06 -0.69
CA VAL A 11 6.08 21.66 -1.12
C VAL A 11 5.01 21.86 -0.04
N PRO A 12 5.22 21.42 1.22
CA PRO A 12 4.28 21.71 2.30
C PRO A 12 4.09 23.21 2.54
N ILE A 13 5.16 24.01 2.54
CA ILE A 13 5.12 25.47 2.73
C ILE A 13 4.34 26.12 1.60
N GLY A 14 4.62 25.81 0.34
CA GLY A 14 3.88 26.32 -0.81
C GLY A 14 2.38 26.04 -0.74
N ASN A 15 1.98 24.85 -0.23
CA ASN A 15 0.59 24.51 -0.02
C ASN A 15 -0.07 25.34 1.10
N LEU A 16 0.66 25.70 2.14
CA LEU A 16 0.15 26.54 3.23
C LEU A 16 -0.01 28.01 2.78
N ILE A 17 0.93 28.53 1.98
CA ILE A 17 0.84 29.85 1.37
C ILE A 17 -0.36 29.91 0.42
N SER A 18 -0.53 28.93 -0.47
CA SER A 18 -1.64 28.90 -1.43
C SER A 18 -3.02 28.81 -0.77
N LYS A 19 -3.11 28.29 0.44
CA LYS A 19 -4.32 28.26 1.27
C LYS A 19 -4.50 29.55 2.08
N GLY A 20 -3.55 30.45 2.03
CA GLY A 20 -3.58 31.70 2.80
C GLY A 20 -3.43 31.51 4.30
N TRP A 21 -2.87 30.37 4.77
CA TRP A 21 -2.68 30.11 6.20
C TRP A 21 -1.38 30.68 6.76
N ILE A 22 -0.38 30.83 5.89
CA ILE A 22 0.87 31.49 6.19
C ILE A 22 1.18 32.50 5.07
N MET A 23 1.96 33.51 5.38
CA MET A 23 2.51 34.49 4.43
C MET A 23 4.00 34.67 4.68
N ASP A 24 4.70 35.18 3.68
CA ASP A 24 6.09 35.55 3.84
C ASP A 24 6.21 36.71 4.86
N ALA A 25 7.11 36.55 5.82
CA ALA A 25 7.44 37.61 6.74
C ALA A 25 8.42 38.63 6.09
N PRO A 26 8.42 39.89 6.55
CA PRO A 26 9.45 40.86 6.15
C PRO A 26 10.86 40.30 6.41
N LYS A 27 11.77 40.44 5.46
CA LYS A 27 13.15 40.01 5.64
C LYS A 27 13.82 40.81 6.73
N VAL A 28 14.42 40.10 7.68
CA VAL A 28 15.30 40.73 8.68
C VAL A 28 16.65 40.99 8.02
N GLU A 29 17.15 42.21 8.14
CA GLU A 29 18.46 42.59 7.59
C GLU A 29 19.55 41.65 8.14
N GLY A 30 20.36 41.12 7.20
CA GLY A 30 21.43 40.16 7.53
C GLY A 30 21.02 38.69 7.61
N SER A 31 19.75 38.36 7.44
CA SER A 31 19.31 36.95 7.41
C SER A 31 19.04 36.45 6.00
N THR A 32 19.62 35.29 5.65
CA THR A 32 19.35 34.59 4.40
C THR A 32 18.19 33.59 4.55
N LEU A 33 17.64 33.44 5.76
CA LEU A 33 16.56 32.48 6.06
C LEU A 33 15.20 33.07 5.66
N LEU A 34 14.38 32.25 4.97
CA LEU A 34 12.99 32.56 4.69
C LEU A 34 12.18 32.43 5.99
N GLN A 35 11.44 33.48 6.31
CA GLN A 35 10.57 33.52 7.49
C GLN A 35 9.11 33.57 7.05
N TYR A 36 8.24 32.93 7.81
CA TYR A 36 6.81 32.87 7.56
C TYR A 36 6.03 33.24 8.81
N VAL A 37 4.92 33.94 8.65
CA VAL A 37 3.98 34.25 9.72
C VAL A 37 2.65 33.61 9.47
N LEU A 38 1.94 33.21 10.55
CA LEU A 38 0.59 32.73 10.46
C LEU A 38 -0.35 33.89 10.16
N THR A 39 -1.25 33.71 9.23
CA THR A 39 -2.34 34.65 8.94
C THR A 39 -3.50 34.44 9.93
N ALA A 40 -4.44 35.37 9.98
CA ALA A 40 -5.65 35.22 10.81
C ALA A 40 -6.42 33.90 10.50
N PRO A 41 -6.63 33.51 9.22
CA PRO A 41 -7.19 32.20 8.89
C PRO A 41 -6.33 31.03 9.36
N GLY A 42 -5.01 31.16 9.30
CA GLY A 42 -4.07 30.15 9.79
C GLY A 42 -4.16 29.93 11.29
N LEU A 43 -4.22 31.03 12.05
CA LEU A 43 -4.41 31.00 13.51
C LEU A 43 -5.76 30.36 13.90
N ALA A 44 -6.87 30.79 13.29
CA ALA A 44 -8.18 30.22 13.55
C ALA A 44 -8.22 28.71 13.29
N ARG A 45 -7.46 28.21 12.30
CA ARG A 45 -7.39 26.78 12.02
C ARG A 45 -6.58 26.00 13.04
N VAL A 46 -5.53 26.59 13.59
CA VAL A 46 -4.76 26.00 14.69
C VAL A 46 -5.61 25.91 15.95
N ASP A 47 -6.35 26.99 16.27
CA ASP A 47 -7.20 27.07 17.47
C ASP A 47 -8.38 26.10 17.40
N SER A 48 -8.98 25.89 16.22
CA SER A 48 -10.06 24.93 16.02
C SER A 48 -9.61 23.46 16.12
N LYS A 49 -8.29 23.20 16.14
CA LYS A 49 -7.68 21.85 16.03
C LYS A 49 -8.21 21.00 14.88
N ASP A 50 -8.90 21.62 13.94
CA ASP A 50 -9.41 20.96 12.74
C ASP A 50 -8.34 20.91 11.65
N PHE A 51 -7.58 19.83 11.64
CA PHE A 51 -6.56 19.55 10.63
C PHE A 51 -7.12 18.71 9.47
N SER A 52 -8.44 18.54 9.39
CA SER A 52 -9.05 17.86 8.26
C SER A 52 -8.79 18.66 6.98
N SER A 53 -8.27 18.00 5.96
CA SER A 53 -8.04 18.64 4.66
C SER A 53 -9.38 18.88 3.98
N ASN A 54 -9.92 20.10 4.07
CA ASN A 54 -11.03 20.52 3.20
C ASN A 54 -10.54 20.45 1.76
N ARG A 55 -10.97 19.43 1.06
CA ARG A 55 -10.85 19.31 -0.38
C ARG A 55 -11.79 20.35 -0.96
N THR A 56 -11.26 21.54 -1.26
CA THR A 56 -12.00 22.58 -1.97
C THR A 56 -12.53 22.00 -3.27
N GLU A 57 -13.86 22.04 -3.41
CA GLU A 57 -14.56 21.72 -4.65
C GLU A 57 -14.04 22.63 -5.77
N LYS A 58 -13.29 22.05 -6.69
CA LYS A 58 -12.96 22.73 -7.95
C LYS A 58 -14.18 22.66 -8.86
N LYS A 59 -14.66 23.82 -9.29
CA LYS A 59 -15.62 23.97 -10.40
C LYS A 59 -15.20 23.07 -11.58
N PRO A 60 -16.15 22.44 -12.30
CA PRO A 60 -15.85 21.49 -13.35
C PRO A 60 -15.27 22.18 -14.58
N SER A 61 -13.96 22.08 -14.78
CA SER A 61 -13.38 22.25 -16.11
C SER A 61 -13.46 20.91 -16.84
N LYS A 62 -14.18 20.88 -17.94
CA LYS A 62 -14.29 19.76 -18.86
C LYS A 62 -12.91 19.34 -19.36
N LYS A 63 -12.63 18.07 -19.25
CA LYS A 63 -11.57 17.18 -19.76
C LYS A 63 -10.64 16.69 -18.66
N SER A 64 -10.94 15.50 -18.16
CA SER A 64 -9.93 14.45 -18.03
C SER A 64 -10.59 13.18 -17.52
N SER A 65 -10.19 12.14 -18.12
CA SER A 65 -10.19 10.75 -17.66
C SER A 65 -10.59 10.60 -16.19
N THR A 66 -11.78 10.12 -15.97
CA THR A 66 -12.28 9.53 -14.74
C THR A 66 -11.25 8.53 -14.22
N LYS A 67 -10.44 8.93 -13.24
CA LYS A 67 -9.95 7.95 -12.29
C LYS A 67 -11.19 7.46 -11.54
N LYS A 68 -11.77 6.38 -12.04
CA LYS A 68 -12.69 5.54 -11.29
C LYS A 68 -12.01 5.31 -9.94
N SER A 69 -12.61 5.80 -8.86
CA SER A 69 -12.40 5.21 -7.56
C SER A 69 -12.64 3.72 -7.81
N SER A 70 -11.57 2.95 -7.80
CA SER A 70 -11.68 1.51 -7.91
C SER A 70 -12.57 1.11 -6.74
N ALA A 71 -13.81 0.76 -7.04
CA ALA A 71 -14.60 -0.06 -6.14
C ALA A 71 -13.63 -1.14 -5.67
N ARG A 72 -13.42 -1.27 -4.36
CA ARG A 72 -12.66 -2.39 -3.81
C ARG A 72 -13.32 -3.61 -4.37
N THR A 73 -12.69 -4.21 -5.38
CA THR A 73 -13.11 -5.51 -5.88
C THR A 73 -12.96 -6.39 -4.65
N SER A 74 -14.09 -6.84 -4.09
CA SER A 74 -14.06 -7.75 -2.93
C SER A 74 -13.21 -8.93 -3.35
N SER A 75 -12.09 -9.12 -2.66
CA SER A 75 -11.23 -10.27 -2.91
C SER A 75 -12.06 -11.55 -2.68
N VAL A 76 -11.86 -12.54 -3.52
CA VAL A 76 -12.46 -13.87 -3.32
C VAL A 76 -12.07 -14.46 -1.97
N TYR A 77 -10.94 -14.02 -1.42
CA TYR A 77 -10.39 -14.48 -0.14
C TYR A 77 -10.74 -13.57 1.04
N SER A 78 -11.60 -12.58 0.88
CA SER A 78 -11.99 -11.66 1.97
C SER A 78 -12.76 -12.32 3.12
N SER A 79 -13.34 -13.49 2.87
CA SER A 79 -14.04 -14.31 3.90
C SER A 79 -13.17 -15.40 4.52
N LEU A 80 -11.90 -15.53 4.08
CA LEU A 80 -10.99 -16.54 4.59
C LEU A 80 -10.45 -16.11 5.96
N CYS A 81 -10.54 -17.01 6.95
CA CYS A 81 -9.96 -16.81 8.28
C CYS A 81 -8.73 -17.70 8.46
N LEU A 82 -7.80 -17.31 9.36
CA LEU A 82 -6.63 -18.13 9.68
C LEU A 82 -7.02 -19.47 10.31
N ASP A 83 -8.13 -19.49 11.04
CA ASP A 83 -8.66 -20.71 11.69
C ASP A 83 -9.15 -21.77 10.68
N ASP A 84 -9.47 -21.33 9.45
CA ASP A 84 -9.87 -22.23 8.36
C ASP A 84 -8.66 -22.94 7.71
N LEU A 85 -7.45 -22.54 8.05
CA LEU A 85 -6.21 -23.04 7.48
C LEU A 85 -5.46 -23.90 8.50
N ASN A 86 -5.01 -25.07 8.08
CA ASN A 86 -4.14 -25.90 8.94
C ASN A 86 -2.70 -25.39 8.92
N LEU A 87 -2.44 -24.36 9.74
CA LEU A 87 -1.13 -23.68 9.78
C LEU A 87 -0.04 -24.46 10.51
N ALA A 88 -0.37 -25.53 11.23
CA ALA A 88 0.60 -26.31 12.03
C ALA A 88 1.76 -26.89 11.21
N LYS A 89 1.58 -27.03 9.91
CA LYS A 89 2.57 -27.59 8.98
C LYS A 89 3.49 -26.54 8.35
N TYR A 90 3.25 -25.26 8.60
CA TYR A 90 3.91 -24.14 7.90
C TYR A 90 4.59 -23.22 8.90
N PRO A 91 5.72 -22.60 8.50
CA PRO A 91 6.31 -21.54 9.30
C PRO A 91 5.36 -20.35 9.40
N ASP A 92 5.46 -19.60 10.48
CA ASP A 92 4.69 -18.35 10.60
C ASP A 92 5.14 -17.39 9.48
N VAL A 93 4.20 -17.05 8.60
CA VAL A 93 4.44 -16.14 7.48
C VAL A 93 5.02 -14.81 7.94
N LYS A 94 4.69 -14.37 9.17
CA LYS A 94 5.19 -13.10 9.74
C LYS A 94 6.67 -13.13 10.05
N LEU A 95 7.23 -14.31 10.35
CA LEU A 95 8.63 -14.49 10.72
C LEU A 95 9.55 -14.62 9.50
N LEU A 96 8.98 -14.81 8.31
CA LEU A 96 9.78 -14.93 7.09
C LEU A 96 10.51 -13.61 6.77
N PRO A 97 11.80 -13.66 6.42
CA PRO A 97 12.68 -12.50 6.37
C PRO A 97 12.37 -11.52 5.22
N SER A 98 11.64 -11.94 4.20
CA SER A 98 11.34 -11.08 3.04
C SER A 98 9.87 -11.14 2.64
N LEU A 99 9.33 -10.01 2.15
CA LEU A 99 7.97 -9.96 1.62
C LEU A 99 7.75 -10.95 0.45
N LYS A 100 8.79 -11.22 -0.33
CA LYS A 100 8.75 -12.23 -1.40
C LYS A 100 8.43 -13.62 -0.81
N GLN A 101 9.13 -14.02 0.24
CA GLN A 101 8.90 -15.30 0.91
C GLN A 101 7.53 -15.34 1.55
N GLN A 102 7.11 -14.26 2.18
CA GLN A 102 5.79 -14.11 2.79
C GLN A 102 4.67 -14.28 1.74
N VAL A 103 4.78 -13.62 0.58
CA VAL A 103 3.80 -13.73 -0.51
C VAL A 103 3.76 -15.13 -1.09
N ILE A 104 4.92 -15.75 -1.36
CA ILE A 104 4.97 -17.10 -1.91
C ILE A 104 4.42 -18.12 -0.94
N MET A 105 4.77 -18.02 0.35
CA MET A 105 4.27 -18.91 1.39
C MET A 105 2.76 -18.74 1.57
N ALA A 106 2.26 -17.50 1.61
CA ALA A 106 0.82 -17.23 1.68
C ALA A 106 0.06 -17.85 0.51
N MET A 107 0.54 -17.67 -0.72
CA MET A 107 -0.03 -18.31 -1.90
C MET A 107 0.02 -19.84 -1.80
N TYR A 108 1.12 -20.40 -1.31
CA TYR A 108 1.31 -21.84 -1.17
C TYR A 108 0.34 -22.43 -0.14
N ILE A 109 0.20 -21.82 1.03
CA ILE A 109 -0.73 -22.22 2.09
C ILE A 109 -2.17 -22.18 1.56
N VAL A 110 -2.59 -21.06 0.97
CA VAL A 110 -3.97 -20.93 0.46
C VAL A 110 -4.24 -21.91 -0.68
N THR A 111 -3.26 -22.17 -1.54
CA THR A 111 -3.41 -23.19 -2.61
C THR A 111 -3.56 -24.59 -2.03
N SER A 112 -2.82 -24.92 -0.97
CA SER A 112 -2.82 -26.25 -0.37
C SER A 112 -4.03 -26.51 0.52
N GLU A 113 -4.45 -25.53 1.32
CA GLU A 113 -5.47 -25.70 2.35
C GLU A 113 -6.86 -25.22 1.89
N ALA A 114 -6.94 -24.09 1.21
CA ALA A 114 -8.20 -23.47 0.76
C ALA A 114 -8.54 -23.76 -0.72
N LYS A 115 -7.71 -24.52 -1.43
CA LYS A 115 -7.86 -24.85 -2.86
C LYS A 115 -7.94 -23.60 -3.79
N GLY A 116 -7.37 -22.49 -3.35
CA GLY A 116 -7.27 -21.28 -4.14
C GLY A 116 -6.06 -21.33 -5.08
N GLU A 117 -6.26 -21.34 -6.41
CA GLU A 117 -5.15 -21.46 -7.36
C GLU A 117 -4.75 -20.15 -8.03
N LEU A 118 -5.68 -19.21 -8.16
CA LEU A 118 -5.52 -18.01 -8.96
C LEU A 118 -5.65 -16.76 -8.10
N PHE A 119 -4.61 -15.94 -8.09
CA PHE A 119 -4.52 -14.75 -7.27
C PHE A 119 -4.31 -13.51 -8.11
N SER A 120 -5.13 -12.49 -7.90
CA SER A 120 -4.85 -11.13 -8.35
C SER A 120 -3.92 -10.41 -7.37
N VAL A 121 -3.37 -9.27 -7.77
CA VAL A 121 -2.61 -8.41 -6.84
C VAL A 121 -3.47 -7.94 -5.67
N ALA A 122 -4.76 -7.69 -5.91
CA ALA A 122 -5.71 -7.28 -4.87
C ALA A 122 -5.98 -8.42 -3.87
N ASP A 123 -6.10 -9.67 -4.36
CA ASP A 123 -6.29 -10.85 -3.51
C ASP A 123 -5.10 -11.03 -2.56
N LEU A 124 -3.88 -10.91 -3.10
CA LEU A 124 -2.67 -11.04 -2.28
C LEU A 124 -2.48 -9.89 -1.32
N GLN A 125 -2.85 -8.68 -1.71
CA GLN A 125 -2.84 -7.56 -0.78
C GLN A 125 -3.81 -7.83 0.38
N CYS A 126 -5.03 -8.27 0.11
CA CYS A 126 -5.99 -8.65 1.14
C CYS A 126 -5.44 -9.78 2.04
N LEU A 127 -4.91 -10.86 1.46
CA LEU A 127 -4.32 -11.94 2.23
C LEU A 127 -3.18 -11.45 3.13
N ILE A 128 -2.22 -10.72 2.60
CA ILE A 128 -1.04 -10.27 3.35
C ILE A 128 -1.41 -9.23 4.41
N THR A 129 -2.29 -8.27 4.09
CA THR A 129 -2.64 -7.18 5.03
C THR A 129 -3.74 -7.56 6.00
N ASP A 130 -4.79 -8.19 5.53
CA ASP A 130 -5.99 -8.42 6.34
C ASP A 130 -5.91 -9.77 7.08
N LEU A 131 -5.37 -10.83 6.44
CA LEU A 131 -5.27 -12.14 7.06
C LEU A 131 -4.00 -12.28 7.93
N TRP A 132 -2.82 -11.91 7.39
CA TRP A 132 -1.55 -12.01 8.13
C TRP A 132 -1.13 -10.73 8.85
N GLY A 133 -1.82 -9.60 8.65
CA GLY A 133 -1.50 -8.34 9.33
C GLY A 133 -0.14 -7.73 8.93
N LEU A 134 0.38 -8.06 7.74
CA LEU A 134 1.67 -7.59 7.25
C LEU A 134 1.52 -6.40 6.30
N PRO A 135 2.37 -5.37 6.39
CA PRO A 135 2.28 -4.22 5.50
C PRO A 135 2.72 -4.59 4.07
N ALA A 136 1.79 -4.59 3.14
CA ALA A 136 2.08 -4.80 1.72
C ALA A 136 1.33 -3.81 0.84
N SER A 137 2.00 -3.27 -0.18
CA SER A 137 1.37 -2.43 -1.20
C SER A 137 1.16 -3.22 -2.49
N SER A 138 0.12 -2.87 -3.26
CA SER A 138 -0.11 -3.46 -4.58
C SER A 138 1.11 -3.33 -5.50
N LYS A 139 1.86 -2.22 -5.39
CA LYS A 139 3.08 -1.99 -6.17
C LYS A 139 4.18 -3.00 -5.81
N THR A 140 4.40 -3.22 -4.51
CA THR A 140 5.44 -4.15 -4.03
C THR A 140 5.13 -5.58 -4.45
N ILE A 141 3.85 -6.01 -4.31
CA ILE A 141 3.39 -7.33 -4.75
C ILE A 141 3.56 -7.47 -6.28
N SER A 142 3.20 -6.44 -7.05
CA SER A 142 3.37 -6.44 -8.50
C SER A 142 4.83 -6.57 -8.93
N ASN A 143 5.76 -5.93 -8.21
CA ASN A 143 7.19 -6.05 -8.45
C ASN A 143 7.68 -7.49 -8.24
N ILE A 144 7.24 -8.16 -7.16
CA ILE A 144 7.59 -9.58 -6.91
C ILE A 144 7.24 -10.45 -8.11
N PHE A 145 6.07 -10.24 -8.71
CA PHE A 145 5.68 -10.96 -9.91
C PHE A 145 6.52 -10.63 -11.14
N THR A 146 6.92 -9.39 -11.28
CA THR A 146 7.71 -8.93 -12.43
C THR A 146 9.15 -9.44 -12.35
N GLU A 147 9.72 -9.45 -11.17
CA GLU A 147 11.08 -9.93 -10.90
C GLU A 147 11.20 -11.46 -10.97
N ASN A 148 10.12 -12.18 -10.66
CA ASN A 148 10.13 -13.64 -10.56
C ASN A 148 9.15 -14.29 -11.56
N LYS A 149 9.12 -13.84 -12.80
CA LYS A 149 8.18 -14.31 -13.84
C LYS A 149 8.16 -15.82 -14.03
N SER A 150 9.30 -16.48 -13.91
CA SER A 150 9.43 -17.93 -14.05
C SER A 150 8.75 -18.75 -12.94
N TRP A 151 8.35 -18.10 -11.85
CA TRP A 151 7.70 -18.73 -10.71
C TRP A 151 6.18 -18.67 -10.75
N PHE A 152 5.64 -17.85 -11.67
CA PHE A 152 4.21 -17.59 -11.74
C PHE A 152 3.68 -17.78 -13.16
N LYS A 153 2.59 -18.52 -13.29
CA LYS A 153 1.81 -18.56 -14.53
C LYS A 153 0.78 -17.43 -14.50
N THR A 154 0.81 -16.57 -15.50
CA THR A 154 -0.17 -15.50 -15.67
C THR A 154 -1.39 -16.00 -16.42
N ASP A 155 -2.57 -15.73 -15.92
CA ASP A 155 -3.85 -15.97 -16.58
C ASP A 155 -4.56 -14.63 -16.79
N THR A 156 -4.86 -14.31 -18.05
CA THR A 156 -5.55 -13.10 -18.49
C THR A 156 -6.98 -13.37 -18.95
N SER A 157 -7.39 -14.63 -18.99
CA SER A 157 -8.68 -15.06 -19.55
C SER A 157 -9.86 -14.79 -18.63
N GLN A 158 -9.62 -14.47 -17.36
CA GLN A 158 -10.66 -14.32 -16.34
C GLN A 158 -11.26 -12.90 -16.30
N LYS A 159 -12.58 -12.79 -16.20
CA LYS A 159 -13.25 -11.53 -15.85
C LYS A 159 -12.76 -11.07 -14.47
N GLY A 160 -12.04 -9.96 -14.39
CA GLY A 160 -11.52 -9.45 -13.10
C GLY A 160 -10.03 -9.11 -13.12
N GLY A 161 -9.40 -9.15 -14.30
CA GLY A 161 -8.01 -8.73 -14.47
C GLY A 161 -7.01 -9.87 -14.45
N VAL A 162 -5.73 -9.51 -14.41
CA VAL A 162 -4.62 -10.46 -14.47
C VAL A 162 -4.52 -11.25 -13.18
N LYS A 163 -4.67 -12.56 -13.25
CA LYS A 163 -4.46 -13.48 -12.13
C LYS A 163 -3.19 -14.30 -12.33
N ARG A 164 -2.65 -14.82 -11.27
CA ARG A 164 -1.42 -15.59 -11.26
C ARG A 164 -1.54 -16.81 -10.37
N LYS A 165 -0.92 -17.94 -10.79
CA LYS A 165 -0.76 -19.12 -9.95
C LYS A 165 0.70 -19.51 -9.81
N LEU A 166 1.01 -20.20 -8.72
CA LEU A 166 2.34 -20.73 -8.47
C LEU A 166 2.68 -21.83 -9.47
N LEU A 167 3.86 -21.71 -10.08
CA LEU A 167 4.49 -22.80 -10.83
C LEU A 167 5.29 -23.71 -9.89
N GLU A 168 5.70 -24.87 -10.40
CA GLU A 168 6.41 -25.87 -9.59
C GLU A 168 7.68 -25.32 -8.94
N GLY A 169 8.45 -24.48 -9.63
CA GLY A 169 9.65 -23.84 -9.05
C GLY A 169 9.36 -23.05 -7.79
N ALA A 170 8.27 -22.30 -7.74
CA ALA A 170 7.86 -21.57 -6.54
C ALA A 170 7.33 -22.50 -5.44
N LYS A 171 6.65 -23.59 -5.81
CA LYS A 171 6.21 -24.61 -4.85
C LYS A 171 7.37 -25.36 -4.20
N VAL A 172 8.38 -25.71 -4.99
CA VAL A 172 9.63 -26.31 -4.48
C VAL A 172 10.34 -25.37 -3.51
N TYR A 173 10.41 -24.07 -3.87
CA TYR A 173 10.96 -23.05 -2.99
C TYR A 173 10.18 -22.94 -1.66
N ALA A 174 8.84 -22.95 -1.71
CA ALA A 174 8.03 -22.93 -0.50
C ALA A 174 8.25 -24.16 0.37
N ARG A 175 8.31 -25.37 -0.22
CA ARG A 175 8.58 -26.62 0.52
C ARG A 175 9.95 -26.57 1.20
N LYS A 176 10.99 -26.12 0.48
CA LYS A 176 12.33 -25.94 1.05
C LYS A 176 12.30 -24.95 2.22
N THR A 177 11.57 -23.85 2.09
CA THR A 177 11.41 -22.89 3.19
C THR A 177 10.73 -23.54 4.41
N ILE A 178 9.82 -24.49 4.22
CA ILE A 178 9.17 -25.24 5.31
C ILE A 178 10.16 -26.19 5.98
N GLU A 179 11.03 -26.82 5.21
CA GLU A 179 12.04 -27.76 5.73
C GLU A 179 13.17 -27.05 6.50
N ASP A 180 13.46 -25.80 6.14
CA ASP A 180 14.53 -24.97 6.74
C ASP A 180 14.08 -24.29 8.06
N PHE A 181 12.77 -24.37 8.42
CA PHE A 181 12.17 -23.78 9.65
C PHE A 181 11.79 -24.82 10.67
#